data_3a3dc069a46b91b966d0e2d48a135bc5
#
_entry.id   3a3dc069a46b91b966d0e2d48a135bc5
#
_cell.length_a   1.000
_cell.length_b   1.000
_cell.length_c   1.000
_cell.angle_alpha   90.00
_cell.angle_beta   90.00
_cell.angle_gamma   90.00
#
_symmetry.space_group_name_H-M   'P 1'
#
loop_
_entity.id
_entity.type
_entity.pdbx_description
1 polymer ?
#
loop_
_entity_poly.entity_id
_entity_poly.type
_entity_poly.pdbx_seq_one_letter_code
_entity_poly.pdbx_strand_id
1 'polypeptide(L)'
;MGKGTNFSGQPVLSQLIKLMDRQKINTLASKSGANYYTKHLDGYSHLVVMLFAVLSNLRSLREVCLGFAANATRMNHLGIDHMICRSTLSDANKRRKSSFFGSIYRSLYNRYASFLSDSISKKERSTKLYVMDSTTISLFSQILRGTGRNPNNGKKKGGIKAHTIIEENIDLPVFVDYTAGVVHDHELMQRIFDLPYGSFIAFDMGYTDYQLWKQLDEAGYKFVCRLKDNAKFKIIEQRKCPEKDIIADQIIEFTYDKYVERPLTEEELSHRRGRRPKSSVVTVKERVQGTYRCRRIVRRTDDGKDTVEFITNVLDPEEMSAEQVCETYRRRWTIESLFKRLKQNFPLKCFLGDNVNAIEIQIWVTVIAYLLLRVMQTKSMSKLAFSNIVMLTRVTLGAYIDIITLLNCPKLDWNLLEQQRARWVMNHNIRQLDLFDSQEGLLLDTRTKYTCLKAFSNE
;
A
#
# COMPACT_ATOMS: atom_id res chain seq x y z
N MET A 1 38.18 17.93 -5.91
CA MET A 1 36.81 18.39 -6.05
C MET A 1 35.88 17.30 -5.58
N GLY A 2 35.13 17.54 -4.49
CA GLY A 2 34.11 16.58 -4.06
C GLY A 2 33.01 16.45 -5.13
N LYS A 3 32.60 15.22 -5.43
CA LYS A 3 31.52 14.96 -6.37
C LYS A 3 30.21 15.40 -5.70
N GLY A 4 29.58 16.44 -6.23
CA GLY A 4 28.22 16.83 -5.85
C GLY A 4 27.18 15.84 -6.28
N THR A 5 25.89 16.12 -6.05
CA THR A 5 24.77 15.28 -6.49
C THR A 5 24.58 15.32 -8.02
N ASN A 6 25.23 16.26 -8.72
CA ASN A 6 25.14 16.37 -10.18
C ASN A 6 25.63 15.10 -10.87
N PHE A 7 24.77 14.56 -11.69
CA PHE A 7 24.98 13.27 -12.38
C PHE A 7 24.66 13.45 -13.87
N SER A 8 25.69 13.33 -14.70
CA SER A 8 25.56 13.52 -16.17
C SER A 8 24.84 12.38 -16.88
N GLY A 9 24.48 11.32 -16.18
CA GLY A 9 23.99 10.09 -16.79
C GLY A 9 22.49 10.12 -17.12
N GLN A 10 21.62 10.31 -16.12
CA GLN A 10 20.19 10.10 -16.29
C GLN A 10 19.34 10.89 -15.29
N PRO A 11 18.13 11.36 -15.73
CA PRO A 11 17.16 11.96 -14.82
C PRO A 11 16.75 11.00 -13.70
N VAL A 12 16.35 11.56 -12.56
CA VAL A 12 15.87 10.79 -11.40
C VAL A 12 14.74 9.83 -11.79
N LEU A 13 13.79 10.25 -12.62
CA LEU A 13 12.73 9.37 -13.13
C LEU A 13 13.30 8.13 -13.84
N SER A 14 14.31 8.32 -14.69
CA SER A 14 14.94 7.20 -15.40
C SER A 14 15.65 6.24 -14.46
N GLN A 15 16.28 6.74 -13.39
CA GLN A 15 16.91 5.90 -12.37
C GLN A 15 15.87 5.07 -11.61
N LEU A 16 14.70 5.61 -11.29
CA LEU A 16 13.59 4.86 -10.70
C LEU A 16 13.05 3.79 -11.65
N ILE A 17 12.82 4.14 -12.93
CA ILE A 17 12.27 3.22 -13.92
C ILE A 17 13.22 2.08 -14.23
N LYS A 18 14.54 2.29 -14.15
CA LYS A 18 15.55 1.24 -14.28
C LYS A 18 15.47 0.15 -13.20
N LEU A 19 14.81 0.39 -12.08
CA LEU A 19 14.49 -0.68 -11.12
C LEU A 19 13.54 -1.72 -11.71
N MET A 20 12.79 -1.34 -12.74
CA MET A 20 11.88 -2.23 -13.47
C MET A 20 12.59 -2.83 -14.68
N ASP A 21 12.23 -4.07 -14.99
CA ASP A 21 12.71 -4.77 -16.17
C ASP A 21 11.77 -4.49 -17.36
N ARG A 22 12.24 -3.69 -18.35
CA ARG A 22 11.46 -3.34 -19.54
C ARG A 22 11.05 -4.57 -20.34
N GLN A 23 11.91 -5.58 -20.49
CA GLN A 23 11.60 -6.80 -21.25
C GLN A 23 10.46 -7.57 -20.56
N LYS A 24 10.52 -7.67 -19.24
CA LYS A 24 9.47 -8.29 -18.43
C LYS A 24 8.13 -7.55 -18.58
N ILE A 25 8.15 -6.21 -18.54
CA ILE A 25 6.94 -5.38 -18.76
C ILE A 25 6.36 -5.64 -20.15
N ASN A 26 7.18 -5.67 -21.19
CA ASN A 26 6.73 -5.94 -22.56
C ASN A 26 6.13 -7.35 -22.69
N THR A 27 6.73 -8.35 -22.05
CA THR A 27 6.17 -9.72 -22.00
C THR A 27 4.80 -9.74 -21.30
N LEU A 28 4.65 -9.03 -20.18
CA LEU A 28 3.36 -8.91 -19.48
C LEU A 28 2.34 -8.15 -20.32
N ALA A 29 2.76 -7.10 -21.05
CA ALA A 29 1.90 -6.35 -21.96
C ALA A 29 1.37 -7.23 -23.10
N SER A 30 2.22 -8.07 -23.69
CA SER A 30 1.81 -9.03 -24.72
C SER A 30 0.82 -10.07 -24.18
N LYS A 31 1.11 -10.67 -23.03
CA LYS A 31 0.25 -11.67 -22.37
C LYS A 31 -1.13 -11.13 -21.99
N SER A 32 -1.21 -9.88 -21.56
CA SER A 32 -2.46 -9.22 -21.14
C SER A 32 -3.24 -8.58 -22.27
N GLY A 33 -2.69 -8.57 -23.49
CA GLY A 33 -3.25 -7.84 -24.62
C GLY A 33 -3.15 -6.30 -24.47
N ALA A 34 -2.29 -5.79 -23.58
CA ALA A 34 -2.17 -4.36 -23.30
C ALA A 34 -1.62 -3.56 -24.50
N ASN A 35 -1.01 -4.22 -25.49
CA ASN A 35 -0.48 -3.61 -26.70
C ASN A 35 -1.39 -3.78 -27.91
N TYR A 36 -2.58 -4.37 -27.78
CA TYR A 36 -3.51 -4.49 -28.91
C TYR A 36 -3.97 -3.11 -29.37
N TYR A 37 -3.94 -2.91 -30.70
CA TYR A 37 -4.35 -1.67 -31.37
C TYR A 37 -3.62 -0.40 -30.89
N THR A 38 -2.37 -0.53 -30.43
CA THR A 38 -1.55 0.62 -30.02
C THR A 38 -0.54 0.98 -31.10
N LYS A 39 -0.52 2.26 -31.52
CA LYS A 39 0.49 2.78 -32.47
C LYS A 39 1.68 3.38 -31.71
N HIS A 40 1.43 4.23 -30.73
CA HIS A 40 2.45 5.01 -30.04
C HIS A 40 2.44 4.82 -28.51
N LEU A 41 1.26 4.70 -27.88
CA LEU A 41 1.15 4.54 -26.43
C LEU A 41 1.03 3.05 -26.05
N ASP A 42 2.14 2.31 -26.13
CA ASP A 42 2.20 0.92 -25.70
C ASP A 42 2.05 0.76 -24.16
N GLY A 43 2.05 -0.47 -23.66
CA GLY A 43 1.89 -0.75 -22.22
C GLY A 43 3.00 -0.16 -21.38
N TYR A 44 4.23 -0.19 -21.85
CA TYR A 44 5.38 0.39 -21.17
C TYR A 44 5.30 1.91 -21.11
N SER A 45 5.05 2.57 -22.24
CA SER A 45 4.91 4.02 -22.31
C SER A 45 3.75 4.52 -21.45
N HIS A 46 2.63 3.79 -21.43
CA HIS A 46 1.51 4.12 -20.54
C HIS A 46 1.90 4.04 -19.06
N LEU A 47 2.60 2.98 -18.64
CA LEU A 47 3.11 2.86 -17.27
C LEU A 47 4.03 4.03 -16.90
N VAL A 48 4.98 4.38 -17.77
CA VAL A 48 5.92 5.49 -17.54
C VAL A 48 5.19 6.82 -17.38
N VAL A 49 4.22 7.10 -18.26
CA VAL A 49 3.40 8.33 -18.17
C VAL A 49 2.60 8.40 -16.88
N MET A 50 1.99 7.29 -16.50
CA MET A 50 1.21 7.23 -15.25
C MET A 50 2.11 7.32 -14.01
N LEU A 51 3.31 6.73 -14.03
CA LEU A 51 4.30 6.88 -12.95
C LEU A 51 4.76 8.34 -12.84
N PHE A 52 5.07 8.99 -13.97
CA PHE A 52 5.38 10.42 -14.00
C PHE A 52 4.25 11.24 -13.39
N ALA A 53 3.01 10.98 -13.77
CA ALA A 53 1.84 11.68 -13.24
C ALA A 53 1.68 11.52 -11.72
N VAL A 54 1.82 10.29 -11.21
CA VAL A 54 1.67 9.97 -9.79
C VAL A 54 2.81 10.55 -8.96
N LEU A 55 4.07 10.41 -9.41
CA LEU A 55 5.24 10.94 -8.71
C LEU A 55 5.26 12.47 -8.71
N SER A 56 4.86 13.10 -9.81
CA SER A 56 4.74 14.56 -9.92
C SER A 56 3.49 15.12 -9.22
N ASN A 57 2.59 14.25 -8.71
CA ASN A 57 1.33 14.63 -8.08
C ASN A 57 0.40 15.45 -8.97
N LEU A 58 0.33 15.11 -10.28
CA LEU A 58 -0.51 15.80 -11.26
C LEU A 58 -1.98 15.39 -11.10
N ARG A 59 -2.88 16.36 -11.35
CA ARG A 59 -4.31 16.22 -11.00
C ARG A 59 -5.24 16.10 -12.22
N SER A 60 -4.72 16.30 -13.41
CA SER A 60 -5.51 16.21 -14.64
C SER A 60 -4.70 15.65 -15.81
N LEU A 61 -5.38 15.00 -16.78
CA LEU A 61 -4.73 14.53 -17.99
C LEU A 61 -4.08 15.66 -18.81
N ARG A 62 -4.59 16.90 -18.71
CA ARG A 62 -3.97 18.06 -19.36
C ARG A 62 -2.63 18.40 -18.73
N GLU A 63 -2.56 18.43 -17.39
CA GLU A 63 -1.29 18.63 -16.67
C GLU A 63 -0.29 17.52 -17.00
N VAL A 64 -0.75 16.26 -17.09
CA VAL A 64 0.12 15.13 -17.43
C VAL A 64 0.72 15.32 -18.82
N CYS A 65 -0.09 15.60 -19.85
CA CYS A 65 0.40 15.78 -21.20
C CYS A 65 1.33 17.00 -21.32
N LEU A 66 1.00 18.12 -20.68
CA LEU A 66 1.82 19.32 -20.69
C LEU A 66 3.15 19.10 -19.96
N GLY A 67 3.12 18.55 -18.75
CA GLY A 67 4.32 18.24 -17.98
C GLY A 67 5.22 17.23 -18.67
N PHE A 68 4.60 16.23 -19.34
CA PHE A 68 5.34 15.25 -20.14
C PHE A 68 6.03 15.90 -21.36
N ALA A 69 5.32 16.77 -22.09
CA ALA A 69 5.87 17.53 -23.21
C ALA A 69 7.04 18.45 -22.79
N ALA A 70 6.92 19.13 -21.64
CA ALA A 70 7.98 19.96 -21.10
C ALA A 70 9.25 19.17 -20.70
N ASN A 71 9.16 17.86 -20.58
CA ASN A 71 10.27 16.97 -20.25
C ASN A 71 10.70 16.07 -21.42
N ALA A 72 10.39 16.42 -22.66
CA ALA A 72 10.61 15.60 -23.86
C ALA A 72 12.04 15.03 -23.96
N THR A 73 13.07 15.85 -23.83
CA THR A 73 14.48 15.42 -23.84
C THR A 73 14.81 14.38 -22.77
N ARG A 74 14.17 14.49 -21.60
CA ARG A 74 14.35 13.58 -20.48
C ARG A 74 13.62 12.24 -20.72
N MET A 75 12.52 12.28 -21.45
CA MET A 75 11.73 11.08 -21.80
C MET A 75 12.42 10.20 -22.85
N ASN A 76 13.30 10.75 -23.68
CA ASN A 76 14.15 9.97 -24.58
C ASN A 76 15.02 8.94 -23.85
N HIS A 77 15.48 9.24 -22.63
CA HIS A 77 16.21 8.26 -21.80
C HIS A 77 15.38 7.03 -21.43
N LEU A 78 14.06 7.13 -21.57
CA LEU A 78 13.10 6.05 -21.31
C LEU A 78 12.63 5.39 -22.60
N GLY A 79 13.15 5.83 -23.76
CA GLY A 79 12.77 5.33 -25.08
C GLY A 79 11.36 5.76 -25.48
N ILE A 80 10.93 6.95 -25.04
CA ILE A 80 9.68 7.58 -25.46
C ILE A 80 10.04 8.82 -26.27
N ASP A 81 9.80 8.76 -27.56
CA ASP A 81 10.22 9.73 -28.57
C ASP A 81 9.06 10.50 -29.20
N HIS A 82 7.87 10.34 -28.68
CA HIS A 82 6.66 10.94 -29.22
C HIS A 82 5.81 11.62 -28.15
N MET A 83 5.10 12.67 -28.56
CA MET A 83 4.18 13.39 -27.72
C MET A 83 2.90 12.59 -27.46
N ILE A 84 2.42 12.59 -26.23
CA ILE A 84 1.21 11.88 -25.83
C ILE A 84 0.04 12.85 -25.79
N CYS A 85 -0.98 12.58 -26.59
CA CYS A 85 -2.21 13.37 -26.61
C CYS A 85 -3.15 12.95 -25.47
N ARG A 86 -3.90 13.93 -24.95
CA ARG A 86 -4.88 13.73 -23.86
C ARG A 86 -5.93 12.66 -24.22
N SER A 87 -6.45 12.67 -25.44
CA SER A 87 -7.42 11.68 -25.91
C SER A 87 -6.86 10.27 -25.89
N THR A 88 -5.63 10.09 -26.42
CA THR A 88 -4.94 8.79 -26.41
C THR A 88 -4.71 8.26 -24.99
N LEU A 89 -4.29 9.13 -24.07
CA LEU A 89 -4.10 8.74 -22.67
C LEU A 89 -5.43 8.41 -21.99
N SER A 90 -6.48 9.17 -22.26
CA SER A 90 -7.84 8.90 -21.76
C SER A 90 -8.36 7.55 -22.25
N ASP A 91 -8.19 7.25 -23.55
CA ASP A 91 -8.58 5.96 -24.12
C ASP A 91 -7.77 4.80 -23.56
N ALA A 92 -6.46 4.98 -23.38
CA ALA A 92 -5.61 3.97 -22.74
C ALA A 92 -6.08 3.65 -21.31
N ASN A 93 -6.41 4.67 -20.53
CA ASN A 93 -6.97 4.50 -19.17
C ASN A 93 -8.34 3.79 -19.17
N LYS A 94 -9.14 3.94 -20.22
CA LYS A 94 -10.43 3.25 -20.32
C LYS A 94 -10.31 1.79 -20.79
N ARG A 95 -9.43 1.52 -21.75
CA ARG A 95 -9.40 0.23 -22.48
C ARG A 95 -8.37 -0.76 -21.95
N ARG A 96 -7.19 -0.28 -21.51
CA ARG A 96 -6.13 -1.15 -21.02
C ARG A 96 -6.49 -1.69 -19.66
N LYS A 97 -6.57 -3.01 -19.52
CA LYS A 97 -6.98 -3.67 -18.29
C LYS A 97 -6.07 -3.28 -17.11
N SER A 98 -6.65 -2.90 -15.99
CA SER A 98 -5.94 -2.58 -14.74
C SER A 98 -5.10 -3.76 -14.23
N SER A 99 -5.54 -4.99 -14.50
CA SER A 99 -4.82 -6.23 -14.15
C SER A 99 -3.41 -6.33 -14.77
N PHE A 100 -3.15 -5.63 -15.89
CA PHE A 100 -1.81 -5.51 -16.45
C PHE A 100 -0.86 -4.81 -15.46
N PHE A 101 -1.27 -3.70 -14.88
CA PHE A 101 -0.48 -2.97 -13.88
C PHE A 101 -0.34 -3.78 -12.59
N GLY A 102 -1.38 -4.48 -12.18
CA GLY A 102 -1.33 -5.43 -11.06
C GLY A 102 -0.31 -6.56 -11.29
N SER A 103 -0.17 -7.04 -12.53
CA SER A 103 0.82 -8.06 -12.89
C SER A 103 2.25 -7.51 -12.85
N ILE A 104 2.45 -6.25 -13.23
CA ILE A 104 3.74 -5.56 -13.09
C ILE A 104 4.08 -5.43 -11.59
N TYR A 105 3.14 -4.96 -10.78
CA TYR A 105 3.35 -4.86 -9.34
C TYR A 105 3.77 -6.20 -8.72
N ARG A 106 3.05 -7.29 -8.99
CA ARG A 106 3.39 -8.63 -8.51
C ARG A 106 4.79 -9.08 -8.95
N SER A 107 5.17 -8.77 -10.19
CA SER A 107 6.53 -9.07 -10.68
C SER A 107 7.61 -8.30 -9.91
N LEU A 108 7.35 -7.03 -9.57
CA LEU A 108 8.25 -6.21 -8.77
C LEU A 108 8.29 -6.66 -7.30
N TYR A 109 7.14 -6.97 -6.72
CA TYR A 109 7.04 -7.53 -5.38
C TYR A 109 7.90 -8.79 -5.26
N ASN A 110 7.72 -9.76 -6.15
CA ASN A 110 8.50 -11.01 -6.16
C ASN A 110 10.00 -10.77 -6.33
N ARG A 111 10.41 -9.71 -7.04
CA ARG A 111 11.80 -9.35 -7.24
C ARG A 111 12.44 -8.70 -6.01
N TYR A 112 11.69 -7.90 -5.27
CA TYR A 112 12.24 -7.05 -4.22
C TYR A 112 11.81 -7.42 -2.79
N ALA A 113 10.86 -8.32 -2.60
CA ALA A 113 10.37 -8.68 -1.26
C ALA A 113 11.50 -9.24 -0.37
N SER A 114 12.33 -10.15 -0.88
CA SER A 114 13.48 -10.68 -0.12
C SER A 114 14.50 -9.59 0.22
N PHE A 115 14.84 -8.73 -0.74
CA PHE A 115 15.77 -7.61 -0.54
C PHE A 115 15.27 -6.65 0.55
N LEU A 116 13.99 -6.35 0.57
CA LEU A 116 13.38 -5.49 1.60
C LEU A 116 13.27 -6.19 2.94
N SER A 117 12.99 -7.50 2.96
CA SER A 117 12.99 -8.33 4.16
C SER A 117 14.39 -8.49 4.75
N ASP A 118 15.42 -8.62 3.94
CA ASP A 118 16.80 -8.77 4.39
C ASP A 118 17.36 -7.53 5.09
N SER A 119 16.75 -6.38 4.89
CA SER A 119 17.07 -5.15 5.60
C SER A 119 16.54 -5.10 7.05
N ILE A 120 15.71 -6.08 7.45
CA ILE A 120 15.08 -6.18 8.76
C ILE A 120 15.91 -7.10 9.68
N SER A 121 15.90 -6.81 10.97
CA SER A 121 16.66 -7.61 11.94
C SER A 121 16.20 -9.08 11.98
N LYS A 122 17.16 -10.02 12.23
CA LYS A 122 16.85 -11.46 12.30
C LYS A 122 15.77 -11.81 13.33
N LYS A 123 15.64 -11.02 14.39
CA LYS A 123 14.66 -11.23 15.47
C LYS A 123 13.22 -11.00 15.01
N GLU A 124 13.01 -10.11 14.02
CA GLU A 124 11.68 -9.77 13.48
C GLU A 124 11.24 -10.71 12.35
N ARG A 125 12.13 -11.58 11.87
CA ARG A 125 11.86 -12.49 10.75
C ARG A 125 11.13 -13.79 11.12
N SER A 126 10.95 -14.09 12.41
CA SER A 126 10.58 -15.45 12.86
C SER A 126 9.17 -15.90 12.44
N THR A 127 8.25 -14.99 12.18
CA THR A 127 6.90 -15.33 11.72
C THR A 127 6.38 -14.28 10.76
N LYS A 128 6.03 -14.69 9.54
CA LYS A 128 5.42 -13.79 8.56
C LYS A 128 4.00 -13.47 8.99
N LEU A 129 3.82 -12.21 9.43
CA LEU A 129 2.51 -11.68 9.75
C LEU A 129 1.93 -10.96 8.53
N TYR A 130 0.75 -11.38 8.14
CA TYR A 130 -0.07 -10.71 7.15
C TYR A 130 -1.16 -9.91 7.85
N VAL A 131 -1.36 -8.69 7.39
CA VAL A 131 -2.41 -7.82 7.92
C VAL A 131 -3.40 -7.54 6.82
N MET A 132 -4.68 -7.75 7.11
CA MET A 132 -5.76 -7.51 6.18
C MET A 132 -6.67 -6.39 6.66
N ASP A 133 -6.93 -5.43 5.78
CA ASP A 133 -7.89 -4.34 6.01
C ASP A 133 -8.37 -3.77 4.68
N SER A 134 -9.36 -2.90 4.77
CA SER A 134 -9.88 -2.17 3.62
C SER A 134 -9.84 -0.67 3.85
N THR A 135 -9.59 0.06 2.78
CA THR A 135 -9.68 1.52 2.82
C THR A 135 -10.65 2.03 1.75
N THR A 136 -11.54 2.94 2.16
CA THR A 136 -12.42 3.60 1.22
C THR A 136 -11.70 4.78 0.58
N ILE A 137 -11.68 4.80 -0.75
CA ILE A 137 -11.22 5.90 -1.56
C ILE A 137 -12.48 6.65 -2.01
N SER A 138 -12.70 7.81 -1.39
CA SER A 138 -13.86 8.64 -1.71
C SER A 138 -13.69 9.29 -3.08
N LEU A 139 -14.66 9.15 -3.93
CA LEU A 139 -14.72 9.76 -5.26
C LEU A 139 -15.60 11.00 -5.22
N PHE A 140 -15.41 11.92 -6.17
CA PHE A 140 -16.31 13.05 -6.35
C PHE A 140 -17.73 12.55 -6.66
N SER A 141 -18.74 13.29 -6.21
CA SER A 141 -20.17 12.92 -6.33
C SER A 141 -20.66 12.61 -7.75
N GLN A 142 -19.90 13.02 -8.75
CA GLN A 142 -20.20 12.77 -10.17
C GLN A 142 -19.61 11.48 -10.72
N ILE A 143 -18.60 10.89 -10.04
CA ILE A 143 -17.92 9.68 -10.46
C ILE A 143 -18.54 8.49 -9.72
N LEU A 144 -18.95 7.46 -10.47
CA LEU A 144 -19.54 6.22 -9.94
C LEU A 144 -20.72 6.48 -8.99
N ARG A 145 -21.70 7.27 -9.45
CA ARG A 145 -22.94 7.49 -8.71
C ARG A 145 -23.61 6.14 -8.39
N GLY A 146 -23.88 5.91 -7.11
CA GLY A 146 -24.58 4.71 -6.64
C GLY A 146 -23.68 3.63 -6.02
N THR A 147 -22.33 3.73 -6.11
CA THR A 147 -21.40 2.75 -5.52
C THR A 147 -20.94 3.11 -4.10
N GLY A 148 -21.26 4.28 -3.60
CA GLY A 148 -20.90 4.74 -2.25
C GLY A 148 -22.00 4.46 -1.22
N ARG A 149 -21.62 4.44 0.07
CA ARG A 149 -22.59 4.39 1.19
C ARG A 149 -23.50 5.62 1.15
N ASN A 150 -24.77 5.43 1.46
CA ASN A 150 -25.68 6.55 1.70
C ASN A 150 -25.27 7.26 3.02
N PRO A 151 -24.77 8.49 2.99
CA PRO A 151 -24.61 9.23 4.22
C PRO A 151 -25.99 9.62 4.77
N ASN A 152 -26.10 9.80 6.08
CA ASN A 152 -27.33 10.26 6.75
C ASN A 152 -27.90 11.56 6.17
N ASN A 153 -27.13 12.29 5.38
CA ASN A 153 -27.48 13.58 4.76
C ASN A 153 -27.99 13.46 3.31
N GLY A 154 -28.36 12.28 2.82
CA GLY A 154 -29.03 12.08 1.53
C GLY A 154 -28.16 12.24 0.27
N LYS A 155 -26.90 12.68 0.35
CA LYS A 155 -26.01 12.83 -0.81
C LYS A 155 -25.17 11.56 -1.02
N LYS A 156 -25.52 10.76 -2.02
CA LYS A 156 -24.73 9.60 -2.43
C LYS A 156 -23.37 10.04 -2.94
N LYS A 157 -22.30 9.67 -2.23
CA LYS A 157 -20.91 9.82 -2.71
C LYS A 157 -20.48 8.51 -3.33
N GLY A 158 -19.89 8.56 -4.53
CA GLY A 158 -19.20 7.41 -5.11
C GLY A 158 -18.01 7.01 -4.24
N GLY A 159 -17.72 5.72 -4.16
CA GLY A 159 -16.56 5.22 -3.42
C GLY A 159 -16.12 3.87 -3.98
N ILE A 160 -14.81 3.70 -4.09
CA ILE A 160 -14.18 2.39 -4.32
C ILE A 160 -13.54 1.97 -3.01
N LYS A 161 -13.77 0.73 -2.61
CA LYS A 161 -13.13 0.11 -1.48
C LYS A 161 -11.95 -0.70 -1.99
N ALA A 162 -10.75 -0.33 -1.56
CA ALA A 162 -9.54 -1.08 -1.83
C ALA A 162 -9.28 -2.01 -0.65
N HIS A 163 -9.44 -3.29 -0.88
CA HIS A 163 -9.13 -4.34 0.07
C HIS A 163 -7.67 -4.74 -0.11
N THR A 164 -6.95 -4.80 0.96
CA THR A 164 -5.51 -4.99 0.90
C THR A 164 -5.06 -5.99 1.95
N ILE A 165 -4.18 -6.91 1.55
CA ILE A 165 -3.39 -7.73 2.45
C ILE A 165 -1.95 -7.27 2.31
N ILE A 166 -1.31 -6.93 3.43
CA ILE A 166 0.11 -6.55 3.46
C ILE A 166 0.93 -7.63 4.17
N GLU A 167 2.16 -7.81 3.74
CA GLU A 167 3.18 -8.46 4.56
C GLU A 167 3.75 -7.39 5.49
N GLU A 168 3.46 -7.51 6.78
CA GLU A 168 3.68 -6.45 7.78
C GLU A 168 5.14 -6.06 7.88
N ASN A 169 6.06 -7.03 7.91
CA ASN A 169 7.48 -6.80 8.07
C ASN A 169 8.08 -5.90 6.98
N ILE A 170 7.65 -6.05 5.73
CA ILE A 170 8.16 -5.26 4.59
C ILE A 170 7.28 -4.06 4.25
N ASP A 171 6.10 -3.97 4.88
CA ASP A 171 5.15 -2.88 4.69
C ASP A 171 4.73 -2.70 3.22
N LEU A 172 4.51 -3.83 2.53
CA LEU A 172 4.09 -3.86 1.13
C LEU A 172 2.82 -4.67 0.95
N PRO A 173 1.90 -4.21 0.09
CA PRO A 173 0.76 -5.00 -0.32
C PRO A 173 1.18 -6.31 -1.00
N VAL A 174 0.69 -7.43 -0.51
CA VAL A 174 0.78 -8.74 -1.19
C VAL A 174 -0.38 -8.87 -2.15
N PHE A 175 -1.52 -8.36 -1.72
CA PHE A 175 -2.77 -8.45 -2.45
C PHE A 175 -3.54 -7.13 -2.37
N VAL A 176 -4.13 -6.72 -3.48
CA VAL A 176 -5.06 -5.57 -3.57
C VAL A 176 -6.21 -5.96 -4.47
N ASP A 177 -7.43 -5.85 -3.97
CA ASP A 177 -8.66 -6.04 -4.73
C ASP A 177 -9.58 -4.84 -4.58
N TYR A 178 -10.50 -4.66 -5.52
CA TYR A 178 -11.36 -3.48 -5.56
C TYR A 178 -12.81 -3.89 -5.61
N THR A 179 -13.61 -3.28 -4.74
CA THR A 179 -15.07 -3.45 -4.74
C THR A 179 -15.77 -2.10 -4.70
N ALA A 180 -17.05 -2.09 -5.06
CA ALA A 180 -17.88 -0.92 -4.79
C ALA A 180 -17.90 -0.64 -3.28
N GLY A 181 -17.92 0.64 -2.89
CA GLY A 181 -17.84 1.04 -1.48
C GLY A 181 -18.96 0.49 -0.57
N VAL A 182 -19.99 -0.10 -1.17
CA VAL A 182 -21.14 -0.73 -0.49
C VAL A 182 -20.90 -2.20 -0.17
N VAL A 183 -19.97 -2.86 -0.87
CA VAL A 183 -19.70 -4.30 -0.70
C VAL A 183 -19.05 -4.56 0.67
N HIS A 184 -19.52 -5.62 1.34
CA HIS A 184 -18.99 -6.01 2.64
C HIS A 184 -17.58 -6.59 2.53
N ASP A 185 -16.76 -6.39 3.57
CA ASP A 185 -15.36 -6.81 3.65
C ASP A 185 -15.16 -8.33 3.60
N HIS A 186 -16.21 -9.07 3.88
CA HIS A 186 -16.24 -10.52 3.94
C HIS A 186 -15.80 -11.25 2.65
N GLU A 187 -16.11 -10.70 1.47
CA GLU A 187 -15.76 -11.36 0.19
C GLU A 187 -14.24 -11.50 -0.02
N LEU A 188 -13.46 -10.61 0.60
CA LEU A 188 -12.01 -10.67 0.49
C LEU A 188 -11.37 -11.82 1.28
N MET A 189 -12.03 -12.32 2.32
CA MET A 189 -11.43 -13.35 3.17
C MET A 189 -11.05 -14.63 2.43
N GLN A 190 -11.69 -14.93 1.30
CA GLN A 190 -11.31 -16.05 0.42
C GLN A 190 -9.88 -15.91 -0.14
N ARG A 191 -9.36 -14.68 -0.25
CA ARG A 191 -8.00 -14.40 -0.72
C ARG A 191 -6.91 -14.78 0.27
N ILE A 192 -7.27 -15.04 1.53
CA ILE A 192 -6.33 -15.54 2.53
C ILE A 192 -5.74 -16.88 2.10
N PHE A 193 -6.53 -17.72 1.40
CA PHE A 193 -6.08 -19.01 0.90
C PHE A 193 -5.02 -18.90 -0.23
N ASP A 194 -4.82 -17.70 -0.80
CA ASP A 194 -3.74 -17.42 -1.76
C ASP A 194 -2.39 -17.15 -1.05
N LEU A 195 -2.37 -16.99 0.28
CA LEU A 195 -1.16 -16.78 1.07
C LEU A 195 -0.39 -18.10 1.28
N PRO A 196 0.92 -18.04 1.61
CA PRO A 196 1.68 -19.25 1.93
C PRO A 196 1.05 -20.04 3.09
N TYR A 197 1.08 -21.36 3.01
CA TYR A 197 0.60 -22.26 4.06
C TYR A 197 1.24 -21.90 5.42
N GLY A 198 0.45 -21.99 6.48
CA GLY A 198 0.91 -21.67 7.84
C GLY A 198 1.05 -20.19 8.15
N SER A 199 0.60 -19.30 7.25
CA SER A 199 0.66 -17.84 7.47
C SER A 199 -0.16 -17.43 8.68
N PHE A 200 0.36 -16.42 9.39
CA PHE A 200 -0.33 -15.75 10.48
C PHE A 200 -1.02 -14.48 9.96
N ILE A 201 -2.30 -14.26 10.32
CA ILE A 201 -3.09 -13.18 9.75
C ILE A 201 -3.76 -12.38 10.86
N ALA A 202 -3.62 -11.05 10.83
CA ALA A 202 -4.37 -10.14 11.69
C ALA A 202 -5.40 -9.35 10.85
N PHE A 203 -6.64 -9.34 11.31
CA PHE A 203 -7.73 -8.62 10.64
C PHE A 203 -8.72 -8.02 11.64
N ASP A 204 -9.52 -7.06 11.18
CA ASP A 204 -10.48 -6.36 12.02
C ASP A 204 -11.77 -7.16 12.23
N MET A 205 -12.55 -6.80 13.25
CA MET A 205 -13.85 -7.40 13.56
C MET A 205 -14.89 -7.30 12.41
N GLY A 206 -14.66 -6.44 11.42
CA GLY A 206 -15.45 -6.36 10.20
C GLY A 206 -15.45 -7.65 9.38
N TYR A 207 -14.42 -8.47 9.55
CA TYR A 207 -14.22 -9.74 8.83
C TYR A 207 -14.70 -10.97 9.62
N THR A 208 -15.67 -10.81 10.53
CA THR A 208 -16.21 -11.91 11.33
C THR A 208 -17.05 -12.85 10.47
N ASP A 209 -16.56 -14.08 10.29
CA ASP A 209 -17.24 -15.22 9.68
C ASP A 209 -16.75 -16.51 10.32
N TYR A 210 -17.56 -17.10 11.19
CA TYR A 210 -17.18 -18.30 11.96
C TYR A 210 -16.98 -19.53 11.09
N GLN A 211 -17.72 -19.66 9.98
CA GLN A 211 -17.53 -20.75 9.04
C GLN A 211 -16.20 -20.64 8.34
N LEU A 212 -15.84 -19.45 7.89
CA LEU A 212 -14.59 -19.20 7.21
C LEU A 212 -13.40 -19.32 8.18
N TRP A 213 -13.52 -18.85 9.43
CA TRP A 213 -12.48 -19.05 10.45
C TRP A 213 -12.18 -20.53 10.68
N LYS A 214 -13.22 -21.37 10.70
CA LYS A 214 -13.05 -22.82 10.78
C LYS A 214 -12.31 -23.37 9.55
N GLN A 215 -12.63 -22.90 8.35
CA GLN A 215 -11.94 -23.30 7.13
C GLN A 215 -10.46 -22.86 7.13
N LEU A 216 -10.15 -21.66 7.65
CA LEU A 216 -8.77 -21.20 7.81
C LEU A 216 -7.98 -22.08 8.77
N ASP A 217 -8.60 -22.44 9.87
CA ASP A 217 -8.01 -23.33 10.88
C ASP A 217 -7.75 -24.73 10.31
N GLU A 218 -8.75 -25.33 9.66
CA GLU A 218 -8.64 -26.61 8.97
C GLU A 218 -7.57 -26.60 7.86
N ALA A 219 -7.36 -25.47 7.21
CA ALA A 219 -6.33 -25.25 6.20
C ALA A 219 -4.96 -24.85 6.78
N GLY A 220 -4.80 -24.85 8.12
CA GLY A 220 -3.54 -24.59 8.80
C GLY A 220 -3.10 -23.13 8.87
N TYR A 221 -4.00 -22.18 8.60
CA TYR A 221 -3.74 -20.75 8.80
C TYR A 221 -4.01 -20.36 10.24
N LYS A 222 -3.19 -19.45 10.77
CA LYS A 222 -3.35 -18.88 12.11
C LYS A 222 -3.86 -17.45 12.02
N PHE A 223 -4.71 -17.05 12.94
CA PHE A 223 -5.22 -15.68 12.91
C PHE A 223 -5.39 -15.06 14.29
N VAL A 224 -5.42 -13.73 14.31
CA VAL A 224 -5.86 -12.89 15.42
C VAL A 224 -6.87 -11.87 14.91
N CYS A 225 -7.96 -11.73 15.64
CA CYS A 225 -9.02 -10.77 15.34
C CYS A 225 -9.54 -10.14 16.64
N ARG A 226 -10.16 -8.97 16.54
CA ARG A 226 -10.93 -8.39 17.64
C ARG A 226 -12.32 -9.00 17.66
N LEU A 227 -12.81 -9.37 18.85
CA LEU A 227 -14.17 -9.86 19.04
C LEU A 227 -15.17 -8.71 18.92
N LYS A 228 -16.34 -8.98 18.32
CA LYS A 228 -17.47 -8.04 18.31
C LYS A 228 -18.15 -8.01 19.67
N ASP A 229 -18.55 -6.84 20.13
CA ASP A 229 -19.20 -6.63 21.43
C ASP A 229 -20.53 -7.41 21.59
N ASN A 230 -21.21 -7.70 20.47
CA ASN A 230 -22.47 -8.47 20.43
C ASN A 230 -22.29 -9.95 20.11
N ALA A 231 -21.06 -10.47 20.16
CA ALA A 231 -20.80 -11.89 19.87
C ALA A 231 -21.40 -12.80 20.95
N LYS A 232 -22.09 -13.87 20.52
CA LYS A 232 -22.66 -14.88 21.42
C LYS A 232 -21.75 -16.12 21.38
N PHE A 233 -21.28 -16.52 22.56
CA PHE A 233 -20.40 -17.67 22.71
C PHE A 233 -20.65 -18.37 24.06
N LYS A 234 -20.16 -19.60 24.20
CA LYS A 234 -20.13 -20.36 25.43
C LYS A 234 -18.68 -20.48 25.90
N ILE A 235 -18.41 -20.21 27.17
CA ILE A 235 -17.09 -20.46 27.76
C ILE A 235 -16.98 -21.96 28.05
N ILE A 236 -15.95 -22.60 27.50
CA ILE A 236 -15.67 -24.02 27.66
C ILE A 236 -14.61 -24.21 28.76
N GLU A 237 -13.57 -23.36 28.77
CA GLU A 237 -12.45 -23.46 29.70
C GLU A 237 -12.02 -22.05 30.10
N GLN A 238 -11.71 -21.88 31.39
CA GLN A 238 -11.12 -20.67 31.93
C GLN A 238 -9.69 -20.97 32.39
N ARG A 239 -8.73 -20.21 31.91
CA ARG A 239 -7.31 -20.37 32.26
C ARG A 239 -6.85 -19.35 33.26
N LYS A 240 -5.78 -19.67 33.98
CA LYS A 240 -5.12 -18.73 34.90
C LYS A 240 -4.33 -17.70 34.07
N CYS A 241 -4.45 -16.44 34.42
CA CYS A 241 -3.75 -15.33 33.76
C CYS A 241 -2.65 -14.83 34.70
N PRO A 242 -1.38 -15.15 34.44
CA PRO A 242 -0.26 -14.64 35.23
C PRO A 242 0.08 -13.18 34.92
N GLU A 243 -0.39 -12.64 33.80
CA GLU A 243 -0.04 -11.32 33.26
C GLU A 243 -0.99 -10.25 33.88
N LYS A 244 -0.41 -9.14 34.35
CA LYS A 244 -1.13 -8.10 35.10
C LYS A 244 -2.27 -7.42 34.33
N ASP A 245 -2.11 -7.29 33.00
CA ASP A 245 -3.07 -6.58 32.15
C ASP A 245 -4.07 -7.52 31.47
N ILE A 246 -3.89 -8.84 31.59
CA ILE A 246 -4.79 -9.85 31.03
C ILE A 246 -5.83 -10.21 32.10
N ILE A 247 -7.08 -9.91 31.79
CA ILE A 247 -8.23 -10.15 32.70
C ILE A 247 -8.75 -11.58 32.55
N ALA A 248 -8.75 -12.10 31.32
CA ALA A 248 -9.22 -13.45 31.07
C ALA A 248 -8.49 -14.06 29.85
N ASP A 249 -8.21 -15.36 29.97
CA ASP A 249 -7.76 -16.26 28.89
C ASP A 249 -8.69 -17.48 28.90
N GLN A 250 -9.45 -17.66 27.84
CA GLN A 250 -10.58 -18.59 27.83
C GLN A 250 -10.61 -19.34 26.48
N ILE A 251 -11.01 -20.61 26.54
CA ILE A 251 -11.50 -21.30 25.36
C ILE A 251 -13.00 -21.08 25.27
N ILE A 252 -13.45 -20.56 24.15
CA ILE A 252 -14.84 -20.28 23.87
C ILE A 252 -15.32 -21.06 22.65
N GLU A 253 -16.62 -21.31 22.59
CA GLU A 253 -17.28 -21.98 21.47
C GLU A 253 -18.38 -21.09 20.91
N PHE A 254 -18.30 -20.83 19.62
CA PHE A 254 -19.35 -20.17 18.85
C PHE A 254 -20.27 -21.20 18.23
N THR A 255 -21.55 -20.87 18.16
CA THR A 255 -22.53 -21.60 17.35
C THR A 255 -22.92 -20.72 16.15
N TYR A 256 -22.90 -21.27 14.96
CA TYR A 256 -23.23 -20.55 13.75
C TYR A 256 -24.07 -21.41 12.80
N ASP A 257 -24.85 -20.75 11.94
CA ASP A 257 -25.63 -21.43 10.92
C ASP A 257 -24.80 -21.59 9.66
N LYS A 258 -24.73 -22.79 9.13
CA LYS A 258 -24.18 -23.08 7.81
C LYS A 258 -25.24 -23.68 6.91
N TYR A 259 -25.16 -23.37 5.63
CA TYR A 259 -26.00 -23.99 4.61
C TYR A 259 -25.23 -25.11 3.94
N VAL A 260 -25.78 -26.32 4.02
CA VAL A 260 -25.24 -27.51 3.36
C VAL A 260 -26.13 -27.86 2.20
N GLU A 261 -25.56 -28.07 1.02
CA GLU A 261 -26.32 -28.56 -0.13
C GLU A 261 -26.47 -30.06 -0.01
N ARG A 262 -27.72 -30.51 0.09
CA ARG A 262 -28.05 -31.95 0.02
C ARG A 262 -28.95 -32.23 -1.18
N PRO A 263 -28.88 -33.47 -1.74
CA PRO A 263 -29.84 -33.86 -2.75
C PRO A 263 -31.27 -33.84 -2.14
N LEU A 264 -32.24 -33.48 -2.94
CA LEU A 264 -33.66 -33.57 -2.56
C LEU A 264 -34.04 -35.05 -2.42
N THR A 265 -34.83 -35.32 -1.40
CA THR A 265 -35.45 -36.67 -1.25
C THR A 265 -36.54 -36.86 -2.31
N GLU A 266 -36.91 -38.12 -2.57
CA GLU A 266 -37.96 -38.45 -3.55
C GLU A 266 -39.31 -37.81 -3.21
N GLU A 267 -39.63 -37.70 -1.91
CA GLU A 267 -40.82 -36.99 -1.41
C GLU A 267 -40.81 -35.49 -1.71
N GLU A 268 -39.69 -34.83 -1.47
CA GLU A 268 -39.49 -33.39 -1.77
C GLU A 268 -39.55 -33.12 -3.28
N LEU A 269 -39.06 -34.06 -4.10
CA LEU A 269 -39.15 -34.00 -5.56
C LEU A 269 -40.59 -34.12 -6.04
N SER A 270 -41.41 -34.97 -5.38
CA SER A 270 -42.82 -35.19 -5.74
C SER A 270 -43.69 -33.97 -5.44
N HIS A 271 -43.40 -33.20 -4.41
CA HIS A 271 -44.15 -31.99 -4.00
C HIS A 271 -43.76 -30.74 -4.75
N ARG A 272 -42.76 -30.76 -5.62
CA ARG A 272 -42.24 -29.59 -6.34
C ARG A 272 -43.13 -29.24 -7.53
N ARG A 273 -43.85 -28.11 -7.49
CA ARG A 273 -44.61 -27.58 -8.62
C ARG A 273 -43.66 -26.93 -9.63
N GLY A 274 -43.52 -27.47 -10.83
CA GLY A 274 -42.74 -26.90 -11.92
C GLY A 274 -42.12 -27.92 -12.87
N ARG A 275 -41.54 -27.41 -13.99
CA ARG A 275 -40.88 -28.28 -15.01
C ARG A 275 -39.68 -28.97 -14.43
N ARG A 276 -39.59 -30.28 -14.61
CA ARG A 276 -38.43 -31.10 -14.14
C ARG A 276 -37.11 -30.49 -14.68
N PRO A 277 -36.11 -30.20 -13.81
CA PRO A 277 -34.82 -29.72 -14.26
C PRO A 277 -34.13 -30.79 -15.13
N LYS A 278 -33.35 -30.32 -16.11
CA LYS A 278 -32.57 -31.19 -17.01
C LYS A 278 -31.37 -31.85 -16.33
N SER A 279 -30.98 -31.44 -15.11
CA SER A 279 -29.88 -32.04 -14.35
C SER A 279 -30.39 -33.22 -13.49
N SER A 280 -29.59 -34.25 -13.41
CA SER A 280 -29.90 -35.49 -12.70
C SER A 280 -29.93 -35.38 -11.16
N VAL A 281 -29.42 -34.26 -10.61
CA VAL A 281 -29.39 -34.03 -9.16
C VAL A 281 -29.89 -32.60 -8.88
N VAL A 282 -31.00 -32.51 -8.13
CA VAL A 282 -31.52 -31.24 -7.63
C VAL A 282 -31.15 -31.15 -6.16
N THR A 283 -30.43 -30.10 -5.77
CA THR A 283 -30.03 -29.88 -4.39
C THR A 283 -30.89 -28.83 -3.70
N VAL A 284 -31.03 -28.91 -2.40
CA VAL A 284 -31.63 -27.94 -1.52
C VAL A 284 -30.59 -27.47 -0.49
N LYS A 285 -30.65 -26.21 -0.13
CA LYS A 285 -29.80 -25.65 0.94
C LYS A 285 -30.49 -25.85 2.27
N GLU A 286 -29.94 -26.73 3.09
CA GLU A 286 -30.40 -27.01 4.45
C GLU A 286 -29.58 -26.22 5.45
N ARG A 287 -30.25 -25.60 6.41
CA ARG A 287 -29.62 -24.89 7.51
C ARG A 287 -29.20 -25.89 8.59
N VAL A 288 -27.91 -26.00 8.83
CA VAL A 288 -27.33 -26.86 9.85
C VAL A 288 -26.52 -26.03 10.82
N GLN A 289 -26.64 -26.28 12.12
CA GLN A 289 -25.80 -25.64 13.12
C GLN A 289 -24.38 -26.19 13.09
N GLY A 290 -23.41 -25.30 13.01
CA GLY A 290 -22.00 -25.60 13.18
C GLY A 290 -21.48 -25.02 14.49
N THR A 291 -20.41 -25.61 15.03
CA THR A 291 -19.68 -25.05 16.17
C THR A 291 -18.23 -24.80 15.80
N TYR A 292 -17.64 -23.79 16.42
CA TYR A 292 -16.24 -23.44 16.26
C TYR A 292 -15.64 -22.98 17.59
N ARG A 293 -14.49 -23.56 17.94
CA ARG A 293 -13.77 -23.25 19.18
C ARG A 293 -12.58 -22.37 18.88
N CYS A 294 -12.37 -21.35 19.70
CA CYS A 294 -11.19 -20.51 19.62
C CYS A 294 -10.82 -20.00 21.02
N ARG A 295 -9.64 -19.39 21.13
CA ARG A 295 -9.14 -18.79 22.37
C ARG A 295 -9.51 -17.32 22.40
N ARG A 296 -10.12 -16.88 23.50
CA ARG A 296 -10.50 -15.52 23.79
C ARG A 296 -9.56 -14.93 24.86
N ILE A 297 -9.01 -13.77 24.60
CA ILE A 297 -8.16 -13.02 25.51
C ILE A 297 -8.80 -11.67 25.77
N VAL A 298 -8.98 -11.33 27.04
CA VAL A 298 -9.48 -10.04 27.47
C VAL A 298 -8.35 -9.25 28.10
N ARG A 299 -8.00 -8.13 27.51
CA ARG A 299 -6.96 -7.23 28.01
C ARG A 299 -7.57 -5.90 28.45
N ARG A 300 -7.04 -5.34 29.53
CA ARG A 300 -7.34 -3.97 29.95
C ARG A 300 -6.66 -2.98 29.01
N THR A 301 -7.34 -1.90 28.64
CA THR A 301 -6.76 -0.80 27.86
C THR A 301 -5.66 -0.09 28.64
N ASP A 302 -4.74 0.57 27.95
CA ASP A 302 -3.59 1.24 28.58
C ASP A 302 -4.01 2.37 29.55
N ASP A 303 -5.21 2.95 29.36
CA ASP A 303 -5.82 3.93 30.29
C ASP A 303 -6.56 3.28 31.48
N GLY A 304 -6.67 1.95 31.48
CA GLY A 304 -7.28 1.15 32.55
C GLY A 304 -8.80 1.24 32.67
N LYS A 305 -9.47 1.98 31.80
CA LYS A 305 -10.91 2.25 31.86
C LYS A 305 -11.76 1.20 31.14
N ASP A 306 -11.27 0.72 30.02
CA ASP A 306 -11.99 -0.19 29.15
C ASP A 306 -11.25 -1.53 28.99
N THR A 307 -11.90 -2.48 28.34
CA THR A 307 -11.33 -3.78 27.98
C THR A 307 -11.44 -4.00 26.49
N VAL A 308 -10.45 -4.70 25.93
CA VAL A 308 -10.44 -5.13 24.54
C VAL A 308 -10.38 -6.64 24.49
N GLU A 309 -11.19 -7.23 23.63
CA GLU A 309 -11.30 -8.68 23.49
C GLU A 309 -10.72 -9.12 22.16
N PHE A 310 -9.80 -10.08 22.24
CA PHE A 310 -9.15 -10.68 21.09
C PHE A 310 -9.51 -12.15 21.00
N ILE A 311 -9.52 -12.68 19.78
CA ILE A 311 -9.71 -14.10 19.51
C ILE A 311 -8.61 -14.60 18.57
N THR A 312 -8.24 -15.87 18.77
CA THR A 312 -7.26 -16.56 17.93
C THR A 312 -7.61 -18.05 17.88
N ASN A 313 -7.23 -18.72 16.79
CA ASN A 313 -7.28 -20.18 16.69
C ASN A 313 -6.03 -20.87 17.29
N VAL A 314 -5.04 -20.12 17.76
CA VAL A 314 -3.91 -20.65 18.51
C VAL A 314 -4.36 -20.94 19.94
N LEU A 315 -4.75 -22.19 20.21
CA LEU A 315 -5.32 -22.58 21.50
C LEU A 315 -4.25 -22.76 22.57
N ASP A 316 -3.03 -23.16 22.21
CA ASP A 316 -1.96 -23.43 23.15
C ASP A 316 -1.23 -22.15 23.59
N PRO A 317 -1.20 -21.84 24.92
CA PRO A 317 -0.48 -20.71 25.46
C PRO A 317 1.06 -20.81 25.29
N GLU A 318 1.59 -22.03 25.23
CA GLU A 318 3.04 -22.24 25.03
C GLU A 318 3.44 -21.88 23.58
N GLU A 319 2.57 -22.12 22.63
CA GLU A 319 2.77 -21.70 21.24
C GLU A 319 2.69 -20.18 21.08
N MET A 320 1.72 -19.56 21.77
CA MET A 320 1.52 -18.10 21.72
C MET A 320 0.93 -17.61 23.02
N SER A 321 1.68 -16.79 23.78
CA SER A 321 1.20 -16.21 25.02
C SER A 321 0.06 -15.20 24.79
N ALA A 322 -0.71 -14.90 25.84
CA ALA A 322 -1.79 -13.92 25.75
C ALA A 322 -1.28 -12.52 25.35
N GLU A 323 -0.11 -12.14 25.84
CA GLU A 323 0.53 -10.89 25.48
C GLU A 323 0.95 -10.86 24.00
N GLN A 324 1.49 -11.96 23.47
CA GLN A 324 1.84 -12.07 22.06
C GLN A 324 0.62 -11.96 21.14
N VAL A 325 -0.54 -12.49 21.53
CA VAL A 325 -1.79 -12.32 20.77
C VAL A 325 -2.17 -10.84 20.70
N CYS A 326 -2.12 -10.14 21.84
CA CYS A 326 -2.44 -8.72 21.91
C CYS A 326 -1.47 -7.87 21.06
N GLU A 327 -0.16 -8.17 21.13
CA GLU A 327 0.86 -7.48 20.36
C GLU A 327 0.72 -7.74 18.87
N THR A 328 0.42 -8.98 18.47
CA THR A 328 0.17 -9.34 17.07
C THR A 328 -1.01 -8.56 16.50
N TYR A 329 -2.09 -8.41 17.28
CA TYR A 329 -3.20 -7.57 16.85
C TYR A 329 -2.84 -6.09 16.78
N ARG A 330 -2.02 -5.57 17.69
CA ARG A 330 -1.53 -4.18 17.66
C ARG A 330 -0.79 -3.90 16.35
N ARG A 331 0.00 -4.83 15.86
CA ARG A 331 0.71 -4.71 14.57
C ARG A 331 -0.23 -4.55 13.37
N ARG A 332 -1.52 -4.86 13.49
CA ARG A 332 -2.53 -4.57 12.48
C ARG A 332 -2.56 -3.09 12.06
N TRP A 333 -2.23 -2.17 12.97
CA TRP A 333 -2.17 -0.73 12.67
C TRP A 333 -1.16 -0.35 11.59
N THR A 334 -0.24 -1.23 11.24
CA THR A 334 0.73 -1.00 10.14
C THR A 334 0.03 -0.75 8.82
N ILE A 335 -1.08 -1.45 8.52
CA ILE A 335 -1.83 -1.24 7.28
C ILE A 335 -2.52 0.14 7.24
N GLU A 336 -3.02 0.62 8.37
CA GLU A 336 -3.61 1.97 8.44
C GLU A 336 -2.56 3.04 8.21
N SER A 337 -1.35 2.83 8.73
CA SER A 337 -0.19 3.68 8.50
C SER A 337 0.23 3.68 7.03
N LEU A 338 0.19 2.53 6.35
CA LEU A 338 0.41 2.44 4.90
C LEU A 338 -0.65 3.24 4.14
N PHE A 339 -1.93 3.05 4.44
CA PHE A 339 -3.00 3.80 3.77
C PHE A 339 -2.87 5.30 3.97
N LYS A 340 -2.49 5.74 5.17
CA LYS A 340 -2.22 7.14 5.47
C LYS A 340 -1.06 7.67 4.62
N ARG A 341 0.06 6.94 4.53
CA ARG A 341 1.21 7.32 3.69
C ARG A 341 0.83 7.43 2.21
N LEU A 342 0.09 6.45 1.68
CA LEU A 342 -0.35 6.48 0.28
C LEU A 342 -1.27 7.68 0.01
N LYS A 343 -2.28 7.93 0.87
CA LYS A 343 -3.22 9.04 0.70
C LYS A 343 -2.59 10.43 0.88
N GLN A 344 -1.55 10.54 1.70
CA GLN A 344 -0.86 11.81 1.95
C GLN A 344 0.15 12.16 0.86
N ASN A 345 0.85 11.17 0.33
CA ASN A 345 1.99 11.41 -0.55
C ASN A 345 1.65 11.33 -2.04
N PHE A 346 0.54 10.69 -2.42
CA PHE A 346 0.17 10.46 -3.81
C PHE A 346 -1.24 10.99 -4.15
N PRO A 347 -1.55 11.25 -5.44
CA PRO A 347 -2.80 11.88 -5.86
C PRO A 347 -4.01 10.93 -5.82
N LEU A 348 -4.29 10.33 -4.66
CA LEU A 348 -5.46 9.45 -4.45
C LEU A 348 -6.75 10.20 -4.11
N LYS A 349 -6.71 11.54 -4.16
CA LYS A 349 -7.90 12.40 -4.03
C LYS A 349 -8.39 12.92 -5.38
N CYS A 350 -7.55 12.89 -6.42
CA CYS A 350 -7.84 13.36 -7.77
C CYS A 350 -7.49 12.25 -8.75
N PHE A 351 -8.48 11.72 -9.46
CA PHE A 351 -8.25 10.65 -10.42
C PHE A 351 -8.15 11.19 -11.84
N LEU A 352 -7.24 10.59 -12.60
CA LEU A 352 -6.94 10.92 -14.01
C LEU A 352 -7.95 10.29 -15.00
N GLY A 353 -9.03 9.74 -14.49
CA GLY A 353 -10.15 9.18 -15.24
C GLY A 353 -11.38 9.00 -14.37
N ASP A 354 -12.53 8.86 -14.99
CA ASP A 354 -13.85 8.83 -14.38
C ASP A 354 -14.48 7.42 -14.33
N ASN A 355 -13.79 6.42 -14.87
CA ASN A 355 -14.25 5.03 -14.89
C ASN A 355 -13.44 4.16 -13.91
N VAL A 356 -14.01 3.04 -13.49
CA VAL A 356 -13.43 2.11 -12.51
C VAL A 356 -12.03 1.68 -12.94
N ASN A 357 -11.85 1.27 -14.20
CA ASN A 357 -10.57 0.78 -14.70
C ASN A 357 -9.45 1.84 -14.62
N ALA A 358 -9.76 3.12 -14.95
CA ALA A 358 -8.78 4.21 -14.85
C ALA A 358 -8.38 4.48 -13.38
N ILE A 359 -9.33 4.38 -12.45
CA ILE A 359 -9.08 4.55 -11.02
C ILE A 359 -8.20 3.41 -10.50
N GLU A 360 -8.50 2.17 -10.84
CA GLU A 360 -7.71 1.00 -10.50
C GLU A 360 -6.29 1.09 -11.06
N ILE A 361 -6.11 1.52 -12.32
CA ILE A 361 -4.80 1.78 -12.93
C ILE A 361 -4.02 2.77 -12.07
N GLN A 362 -4.61 3.89 -11.70
CA GLN A 362 -3.92 4.90 -10.89
C GLN A 362 -3.54 4.37 -9.51
N ILE A 363 -4.38 3.56 -8.88
CA ILE A 363 -4.06 2.94 -7.60
C ILE A 363 -2.90 1.94 -7.76
N TRP A 364 -2.93 1.06 -8.78
CA TRP A 364 -1.82 0.16 -9.06
C TRP A 364 -0.51 0.91 -9.32
N VAL A 365 -0.55 1.96 -10.12
CA VAL A 365 0.64 2.80 -10.39
C VAL A 365 1.14 3.48 -9.11
N THR A 366 0.24 3.89 -8.23
CA THR A 366 0.61 4.45 -6.90
C THR A 366 1.34 3.42 -6.04
N VAL A 367 0.85 2.18 -6.01
CA VAL A 367 1.49 1.10 -5.24
C VAL A 367 2.84 0.71 -5.87
N ILE A 368 2.96 0.73 -7.20
CA ILE A 368 4.24 0.55 -7.90
C ILE A 368 5.21 1.69 -7.52
N ALA A 369 4.79 2.95 -7.56
CA ALA A 369 5.61 4.09 -7.18
C ALA A 369 6.07 3.97 -5.72
N TYR A 370 5.18 3.57 -4.81
CA TYR A 370 5.51 3.32 -3.41
C TYR A 370 6.61 2.27 -3.27
N LEU A 371 6.47 1.12 -3.94
CA LEU A 371 7.46 0.04 -3.91
C LEU A 371 8.82 0.50 -4.45
N LEU A 372 8.86 1.21 -5.60
CA LEU A 372 10.11 1.72 -6.17
C LEU A 372 10.83 2.67 -5.21
N LEU A 373 10.09 3.56 -4.55
CA LEU A 373 10.65 4.49 -3.57
C LEU A 373 11.13 3.78 -2.30
N ARG A 374 10.43 2.74 -1.84
CA ARG A 374 10.89 1.89 -0.73
C ARG A 374 12.19 1.18 -1.07
N VAL A 375 12.30 0.63 -2.28
CA VAL A 375 13.55 0.01 -2.78
C VAL A 375 14.69 1.02 -2.82
N MET A 376 14.44 2.25 -3.28
CA MET A 376 15.46 3.31 -3.29
C MET A 376 15.86 3.73 -1.89
N GLN A 377 14.91 3.86 -0.97
CA GLN A 377 15.17 4.15 0.43
C GLN A 377 16.11 3.11 1.05
N THR A 378 15.81 1.83 0.86
CA THR A 378 16.63 0.73 1.38
C THR A 378 18.01 0.68 0.72
N LYS A 379 18.10 0.88 -0.61
CA LYS A 379 19.38 0.92 -1.33
C LYS A 379 20.27 2.08 -0.90
N SER A 380 19.68 3.24 -0.61
CA SER A 380 20.43 4.40 -0.14
C SER A 380 20.75 4.33 1.34
N MET A 381 20.16 3.40 2.11
CA MET A 381 20.23 3.35 3.57
C MET A 381 19.81 4.67 4.24
N SER A 382 18.98 5.45 3.56
CA SER A 382 18.55 6.78 4.02
C SER A 382 17.64 6.68 5.25
N LYS A 383 17.94 7.48 6.27
CA LYS A 383 17.14 7.63 7.49
C LYS A 383 16.00 8.64 7.35
N LEU A 384 15.83 9.25 6.17
CA LEU A 384 14.75 10.21 5.92
C LEU A 384 13.38 9.56 6.07
N ALA A 385 12.42 10.30 6.60
CA ALA A 385 11.01 9.89 6.58
C ALA A 385 10.54 9.69 5.14
N PHE A 386 9.67 8.71 4.92
CA PHE A 386 9.19 8.37 3.57
C PHE A 386 8.59 9.57 2.82
N SER A 387 7.87 10.46 3.51
CA SER A 387 7.31 11.69 2.93
C SER A 387 8.39 12.62 2.36
N ASN A 388 9.55 12.71 3.03
CA ASN A 388 10.68 13.51 2.56
C ASN A 388 11.31 12.90 1.31
N ILE A 389 11.40 11.56 1.24
CA ILE A 389 11.87 10.85 0.04
C ILE A 389 10.96 11.12 -1.14
N VAL A 390 9.64 11.04 -0.94
CA VAL A 390 8.65 11.36 -1.98
C VAL A 390 8.79 12.82 -2.43
N MET A 391 8.93 13.76 -1.49
CA MET A 391 9.08 15.18 -1.78
C MET A 391 10.37 15.45 -2.57
N LEU A 392 11.52 14.95 -2.11
CA LEU A 392 12.80 15.11 -2.80
C LEU A 392 12.75 14.53 -4.21
N THR A 393 12.23 13.31 -4.35
CA THR A 393 12.04 12.68 -5.66
C THR A 393 11.17 13.53 -6.58
N ARG A 394 10.07 14.07 -6.07
CA ARG A 394 9.13 14.89 -6.83
C ARG A 394 9.76 16.17 -7.37
N VAL A 395 10.48 16.92 -6.53
CA VAL A 395 11.08 18.18 -6.94
C VAL A 395 12.29 18.00 -7.87
N THR A 396 12.92 16.82 -7.84
CA THR A 396 14.09 16.52 -8.65
C THR A 396 13.83 15.54 -9.79
N LEU A 397 12.57 15.15 -10.03
CA LEU A 397 12.20 14.06 -10.92
C LEU A 397 12.80 14.16 -12.33
N GLY A 398 12.86 15.36 -12.89
CA GLY A 398 13.48 15.66 -14.18
C GLY A 398 14.95 16.07 -14.10
N ALA A 399 15.55 16.18 -12.92
CA ALA A 399 16.92 16.63 -12.75
C ALA A 399 17.91 15.46 -12.96
N TYR A 400 19.09 15.81 -13.49
CA TYR A 400 20.22 14.88 -13.64
C TYR A 400 21.05 14.83 -12.34
N ILE A 401 20.45 14.24 -11.32
CA ILE A 401 21.02 14.13 -9.97
C ILE A 401 21.06 12.64 -9.62
N ASP A 402 22.13 12.18 -8.99
CA ASP A 402 22.17 10.84 -8.43
C ASP A 402 21.25 10.75 -7.22
N ILE A 403 20.15 10.01 -7.37
CA ILE A 403 19.12 9.90 -6.35
C ILE A 403 19.63 9.25 -5.05
N ILE A 404 20.57 8.31 -5.12
CA ILE A 404 21.13 7.65 -3.93
C ILE A 404 21.92 8.67 -3.11
N THR A 405 22.78 9.43 -3.76
CA THR A 405 23.55 10.52 -3.12
C THR A 405 22.64 11.58 -2.54
N LEU A 406 21.61 12.00 -3.28
CA LEU A 406 20.61 12.96 -2.81
C LEU A 406 19.89 12.47 -1.55
N LEU A 407 19.46 11.22 -1.51
CA LEU A 407 18.72 10.68 -0.36
C LEU A 407 19.61 10.47 0.88
N ASN A 408 20.90 10.24 0.69
CA ASN A 408 21.87 10.10 1.80
C ASN A 408 22.32 11.46 2.34
N CYS A 409 22.51 12.43 1.47
CA CYS A 409 23.01 13.74 1.84
C CYS A 409 22.27 14.87 1.07
N PRO A 410 21.03 15.20 1.44
CA PRO A 410 20.23 16.20 0.74
C PRO A 410 20.86 17.61 0.70
N LYS A 411 21.75 17.90 1.65
CA LYS A 411 22.46 19.20 1.77
C LYS A 411 23.84 19.19 1.10
N LEU A 412 24.22 18.11 0.40
CA LEU A 412 25.59 17.94 -0.11
C LEU A 412 26.03 19.13 -0.99
N ASP A 413 25.22 19.50 -1.97
CA ASP A 413 25.58 20.60 -2.90
C ASP A 413 25.66 21.95 -2.18
N TRP A 414 24.78 22.16 -1.20
CA TRP A 414 24.82 23.37 -0.37
C TRP A 414 26.10 23.45 0.46
N ASN A 415 26.46 22.36 1.12
CA ASN A 415 27.72 22.25 1.87
C ASN A 415 28.94 22.49 0.98
N LEU A 416 28.94 21.95 -0.25
CA LEU A 416 30.02 22.16 -1.22
C LEU A 416 30.13 23.62 -1.67
N LEU A 417 28.99 24.27 -1.93
CA LEU A 417 28.94 25.69 -2.27
C LEU A 417 29.48 26.58 -1.13
N GLU A 418 29.12 26.27 0.11
CA GLU A 418 29.62 26.98 1.28
C GLU A 418 31.14 26.80 1.45
N GLN A 419 31.65 25.60 1.28
CA GLN A 419 33.08 25.34 1.30
C GLN A 419 33.83 26.09 0.18
N GLN A 420 33.26 26.13 -1.04
CA GLN A 420 33.82 26.86 -2.15
C GLN A 420 33.89 28.39 -1.85
N ARG A 421 32.81 28.95 -1.30
CA ARG A 421 32.77 30.37 -0.88
C ARG A 421 33.78 30.65 0.21
N ALA A 422 33.87 29.81 1.24
CA ALA A 422 34.84 29.97 2.30
C ALA A 422 36.30 29.98 1.78
N ARG A 423 36.62 29.03 0.87
CA ARG A 423 37.93 28.97 0.21
C ARG A 423 38.20 30.20 -0.65
N TRP A 424 37.19 30.67 -1.41
CA TRP A 424 37.34 31.86 -2.24
C TRP A 424 37.60 33.12 -1.39
N VAL A 425 36.88 33.32 -0.29
CA VAL A 425 37.09 34.41 0.68
C VAL A 425 38.49 34.33 1.29
N MET A 426 38.96 33.14 1.71
CA MET A 426 40.31 32.96 2.25
C MET A 426 41.40 33.30 1.23
N ASN A 427 41.23 32.86 -0.04
CA ASN A 427 42.23 33.07 -1.08
C ASN A 427 42.32 34.50 -1.58
N HIS A 428 41.23 35.27 -1.49
CA HIS A 428 41.16 36.63 -2.03
C HIS A 428 41.21 37.70 -0.95
N ASN A 429 41.34 37.34 0.33
CA ASN A 429 41.42 38.27 1.46
C ASN A 429 40.31 39.33 1.44
N ILE A 430 39.14 38.98 0.87
CA ILE A 430 38.01 39.88 0.71
C ILE A 430 37.32 39.97 2.06
N ARG A 431 37.30 41.19 2.59
CA ARG A 431 36.45 41.52 3.73
C ARG A 431 35.00 41.28 3.32
N GLN A 432 34.31 40.65 4.14
CA GLN A 432 32.94 40.28 4.02
C GLN A 432 32.05 41.48 3.80
N LEU A 433 31.29 41.35 2.77
CA LEU A 433 30.32 42.27 2.32
C LEU A 433 28.97 41.94 2.96
N ASP A 434 28.35 42.92 3.56
CA ASP A 434 27.05 42.77 4.19
C ASP A 434 25.94 42.85 3.14
N LEU A 435 25.11 41.83 3.05
CA LEU A 435 24.05 41.72 2.06
C LEU A 435 22.96 42.78 2.21
N PHE A 436 23.04 43.58 3.30
CA PHE A 436 22.01 44.53 3.70
C PHE A 436 22.50 45.95 3.86
N ASP A 437 23.72 46.25 3.41
CA ASP A 437 24.16 47.65 3.40
C ASP A 437 23.40 48.44 2.35
N SER A 438 22.62 49.40 2.83
CA SER A 438 21.56 50.08 2.10
C SER A 438 22.01 50.99 0.99
N GLN A 439 23.29 51.11 0.71
CA GLN A 439 23.79 51.97 -0.36
C GLN A 439 24.40 51.25 -1.55
N GLU A 440 24.87 49.99 -1.42
CA GLU A 440 25.54 49.29 -2.52
C GLU A 440 25.06 47.83 -2.75
N GLY A 441 24.04 47.40 -2.06
CA GLY A 441 23.39 46.09 -2.24
C GLY A 441 24.33 44.92 -2.11
N LEU A 442 24.34 44.20 -1.01
CA LEU A 442 24.85 42.87 -0.85
C LEU A 442 26.22 42.68 -0.18
N LEU A 443 26.24 42.90 1.10
CA LEU A 443 27.37 42.53 1.92
C LEU A 443 26.99 41.44 2.94
N LEU A 444 27.67 40.31 2.90
CA LEU A 444 27.42 39.19 3.82
C LEU A 444 28.39 39.22 5.01
N ASP A 445 27.88 39.25 6.24
CA ASP A 445 28.71 39.10 7.45
C ASP A 445 29.25 37.66 7.61
N THR A 446 30.56 37.44 7.37
CA THR A 446 31.25 36.15 7.50
C THR A 446 31.25 35.63 8.94
N ARG A 447 31.17 36.55 9.94
CA ARG A 447 31.23 36.11 11.34
C ARG A 447 29.99 35.32 11.72
N THR A 448 28.82 35.71 11.22
CA THR A 448 27.55 35.00 11.47
C THR A 448 27.52 33.62 10.79
N LYS A 449 28.20 33.44 9.63
CA LYS A 449 28.30 32.17 8.92
C LYS A 449 29.26 31.18 9.57
N TYR A 450 30.37 31.66 10.15
CA TYR A 450 31.28 30.79 10.89
C TYR A 450 30.65 30.21 12.15
N THR A 451 29.72 30.89 12.78
CA THR A 451 28.98 30.41 13.95
C THR A 451 27.98 29.34 13.55
N CYS A 452 27.30 29.48 12.41
CA CYS A 452 26.43 28.44 11.87
C CYS A 452 27.18 27.16 11.43
N LEU A 453 28.36 27.28 10.83
CA LEU A 453 29.18 26.15 10.42
C LEU A 453 29.67 25.31 11.62
N LYS A 454 29.97 25.97 12.78
CA LYS A 454 30.33 25.25 14.01
C LYS A 454 29.14 24.59 14.70
N ALA A 455 27.95 25.13 14.58
CA ALA A 455 26.72 24.52 15.14
C ALA A 455 26.30 23.25 14.41
N PHE A 456 26.66 23.08 13.13
CA PHE A 456 26.32 21.90 12.32
C PHE A 456 27.39 20.80 12.28
N SER A 457 28.56 21.03 12.91
CA SER A 457 29.60 19.99 13.02
C SER A 457 29.49 19.13 14.29
N ASN A 458 28.52 19.43 15.17
CA ASN A 458 28.27 18.73 16.44
C ASN A 458 26.88 18.10 16.55
N GLU A 459 26.16 17.89 15.43
CA GLU A 459 24.94 17.07 15.40
C GLU A 459 25.07 15.90 14.40
#